data_2f268e3093cbee097c4ddb4c8c37f773
#
_entry.id   2f268e3093cbee097c4ddb4c8c37f773
#
_cell.length_a   1.000
_cell.length_b   1.000
_cell.length_c   1.000
_cell.angle_alpha   90.00
_cell.angle_beta   90.00
_cell.angle_gamma   90.00
#
_symmetry.space_group_name_H-M   'P 1'
#
loop_
_entity.id
_entity.type
_entity.pdbx_description
1 polymer ?
#
loop_
_entity_poly.entity_id
_entity_poly.type
_entity_poly.pdbx_seq_one_letter_code
_entity_poly.pdbx_strand_id
1 'polypeptide(L)'
;MRVTFFGAAAEVGRSCILVESADTRLILDAGIKLGEVEEHPQITDLQLERVDAAVLSHAHLDHCGYVPHLFSHGYDGPVYATKPTLELVNVIMNDYLGISKPKDVTKEGAAKAPKRFKMVEYHKEFRVKDIKIKLVPAGHILGSAMVELDDGKDRLIYTGDVNLRSTKLLEPAYTESLSANAMIMESTYGGKDDVFPAEKVVLGKLVESLKETISTGGKVIIPSFAVGRAQEMLFILDDYIRSGVLPQVPIYVDGMIGKVMRIYRHNVIYCKDEVQKRILMSEDDPFKSKNFIIVAGKAARDRAIKSDGSCIIVTTSGMLKGGPVLRYMEKLAGDPNNKMIIVGYQAVGTPGRELQDGAREVQIGDAKSKMDIRLKVDSFHLSAHADRPQLLKLVTKVKGLKTIFIDHGEETKSKELHETLKKSYDARLPALSTPYEV
;
A
#
# COMPACT_ATOMS: atom_id res chain seq x y z
N MET A 1 -22.87 17.47 1.43
CA MET A 1 -22.48 16.13 1.94
C MET A 1 -21.97 16.21 3.37
N ARG A 2 -22.05 15.11 4.13
CA ARG A 2 -21.48 14.99 5.48
C ARG A 2 -20.48 13.84 5.50
N VAL A 3 -19.32 14.03 6.16
CA VAL A 3 -18.28 13.01 6.27
C VAL A 3 -18.00 12.68 7.74
N THR A 4 -17.81 11.40 8.05
CA THR A 4 -17.47 10.91 9.40
C THR A 4 -16.32 9.91 9.29
N PHE A 5 -15.26 10.13 10.05
CA PHE A 5 -14.06 9.28 10.03
C PHE A 5 -14.17 8.23 11.13
N PHE A 6 -14.13 6.95 10.78
CA PHE A 6 -14.13 5.83 11.73
C PHE A 6 -12.75 5.21 11.92
N GLY A 7 -11.77 5.64 11.15
CA GLY A 7 -10.36 5.28 11.22
C GLY A 7 -9.49 6.27 10.49
N ALA A 8 -8.20 6.08 10.51
CA ALA A 8 -7.14 6.87 9.87
C ALA A 8 -7.01 8.34 10.32
N ALA A 9 -7.85 8.83 11.22
CA ALA A 9 -7.75 10.20 11.76
C ALA A 9 -6.53 10.33 12.69
N ALA A 10 -5.52 11.12 12.28
CA ALA A 10 -4.24 11.32 12.96
C ALA A 10 -3.43 10.02 13.18
N GLU A 11 -3.64 9.03 12.34
CA GLU A 11 -2.92 7.75 12.34
C GLU A 11 -2.83 7.16 10.93
N VAL A 12 -1.90 6.23 10.71
CA VAL A 12 -1.84 5.37 9.53
C VAL A 12 -2.54 4.05 9.86
N GLY A 13 -3.48 3.63 9.01
CA GLY A 13 -4.19 2.37 9.17
C GLY A 13 -5.68 2.50 9.41
N ARG A 14 -6.41 1.39 9.28
CA ARG A 14 -7.87 1.21 9.45
C ARG A 14 -8.72 2.30 8.79
N SER A 15 -8.34 2.73 7.58
CA SER A 15 -9.08 3.75 6.85
C SER A 15 -10.54 3.34 6.64
N CYS A 16 -11.47 4.18 7.09
CA CYS A 16 -12.90 3.95 6.96
C CYS A 16 -13.65 5.27 7.14
N ILE A 17 -14.24 5.78 6.07
CA ILE A 17 -14.91 7.08 6.06
C ILE A 17 -16.34 6.89 5.58
N LEU A 18 -17.31 7.32 6.37
CA LEU A 18 -18.70 7.36 5.97
C LEU A 18 -18.99 8.71 5.31
N VAL A 19 -19.51 8.67 4.08
CA VAL A 19 -20.03 9.83 3.36
C VAL A 19 -21.53 9.71 3.25
N GLU A 20 -22.25 10.74 3.70
CA GLU A 20 -23.70 10.81 3.66
C GLU A 20 -24.17 12.00 2.81
N SER A 21 -25.14 11.75 1.95
CA SER A 21 -25.93 12.77 1.26
C SER A 21 -27.39 12.71 1.72
N ALA A 22 -28.32 13.30 0.95
CA ALA A 22 -29.74 13.25 1.29
C ALA A 22 -30.27 11.81 1.38
N ASP A 23 -29.92 10.96 0.38
CA ASP A 23 -30.49 9.62 0.24
C ASP A 23 -29.45 8.49 0.27
N THR A 24 -28.16 8.83 0.30
CA THR A 24 -27.06 7.84 0.16
C THR A 24 -26.13 7.83 1.34
N ARG A 25 -25.69 6.63 1.74
CA ARG A 25 -24.61 6.37 2.68
C ARG A 25 -23.57 5.50 2.04
N LEU A 26 -22.35 6.05 1.87
CA LEU A 26 -21.21 5.37 1.28
C LEU A 26 -20.10 5.19 2.30
N ILE A 27 -19.44 4.03 2.29
CA ILE A 27 -18.14 3.85 2.94
C ILE A 27 -17.04 4.02 1.89
N LEU A 28 -16.07 4.88 2.18
CA LEU A 28 -14.79 4.97 1.46
C LEU A 28 -13.75 4.22 2.27
N ASP A 29 -13.22 3.17 1.69
CA ASP A 29 -12.32 2.17 2.28
C ASP A 29 -12.90 1.44 3.50
N ALA A 30 -12.32 0.29 3.83
CA ALA A 30 -12.66 -0.53 4.97
C ALA A 30 -11.40 -1.27 5.43
N GLY A 31 -10.52 -0.57 6.09
CA GLY A 31 -9.21 -1.05 6.48
C GLY A 31 -9.12 -1.59 7.90
N ILE A 32 -8.00 -2.25 8.19
CA ILE A 32 -7.58 -2.64 9.54
C ILE A 32 -6.22 -2.03 9.84
N LYS A 33 -5.88 -1.89 11.12
CA LYS A 33 -4.54 -1.49 11.54
C LYS A 33 -3.87 -2.64 12.27
N LEU A 34 -2.78 -3.13 11.69
CA LEU A 34 -1.99 -4.21 12.27
C LEU A 34 -0.96 -3.62 13.25
N GLY A 35 -1.21 -3.81 14.53
CA GLY A 35 -0.33 -3.44 15.64
C GLY A 35 0.12 -4.64 16.46
N GLU A 36 0.44 -4.45 17.73
CA GLU A 36 0.50 -5.52 18.74
C GLU A 36 -0.88 -6.16 18.92
N VAL A 37 -1.90 -5.32 18.90
CA VAL A 37 -3.30 -5.70 18.80
C VAL A 37 -3.82 -5.15 17.48
N GLU A 38 -4.63 -5.95 16.79
CA GLU A 38 -5.32 -5.53 15.59
C GLU A 38 -6.43 -4.53 15.96
N GLU A 39 -6.46 -3.39 15.27
CA GLU A 39 -7.47 -2.35 15.50
C GLU A 39 -8.40 -2.25 14.28
N HIS A 40 -9.69 -2.10 14.55
CA HIS A 40 -10.76 -1.97 13.58
C HIS A 40 -11.32 -0.55 13.52
N PRO A 41 -12.02 -0.17 12.43
CA PRO A 41 -12.77 1.07 12.37
C PRO A 41 -13.84 1.13 13.49
N GLN A 42 -14.11 2.34 14.00
CA GLN A 42 -15.10 2.56 15.07
C GLN A 42 -16.54 2.64 14.55
N ILE A 43 -16.84 1.96 13.45
CA ILE A 43 -18.21 1.91 12.89
C ILE A 43 -19.01 0.81 13.57
N THR A 44 -20.27 1.09 13.88
CA THR A 44 -21.19 0.14 14.57
C THR A 44 -21.98 -0.69 13.57
N ASP A 45 -22.47 -1.87 13.98
CA ASP A 45 -23.31 -2.76 13.16
C ASP A 45 -24.57 -2.03 12.66
N LEU A 46 -25.23 -1.23 13.52
CA LEU A 46 -26.40 -0.43 13.13
C LEU A 46 -26.10 0.62 12.05
N GLN A 47 -24.88 1.12 12.01
CA GLN A 47 -24.44 2.02 10.93
C GLN A 47 -24.18 1.23 9.65
N LEU A 48 -23.52 0.05 9.75
CA LEU A 48 -23.22 -0.82 8.62
C LEU A 48 -24.47 -1.33 7.91
N GLU A 49 -25.51 -1.70 8.64
CA GLU A 49 -26.81 -2.12 8.07
C GLU A 49 -27.45 -1.05 7.18
N ARG A 50 -27.12 0.22 7.38
CA ARG A 50 -27.67 1.37 6.65
C ARG A 50 -26.79 1.85 5.51
N VAL A 51 -25.62 1.24 5.30
CA VAL A 51 -24.69 1.59 4.22
C VAL A 51 -25.21 1.03 2.89
N ASP A 52 -25.28 1.88 1.89
CA ASP A 52 -25.77 1.52 0.56
C ASP A 52 -24.69 0.89 -0.31
N ALA A 53 -23.44 1.36 -0.18
CA ALA A 53 -22.30 0.82 -0.92
C ALA A 53 -20.98 1.13 -0.22
N ALA A 54 -19.96 0.32 -0.50
CA ALA A 54 -18.57 0.61 -0.19
C ALA A 54 -17.78 0.86 -1.48
N VAL A 55 -16.82 1.78 -1.44
CA VAL A 55 -15.90 2.08 -2.55
C VAL A 55 -14.47 1.95 -2.01
N LEU A 56 -13.67 1.07 -2.60
CA LEU A 56 -12.29 0.88 -2.20
C LEU A 56 -11.35 1.67 -3.12
N SER A 57 -10.48 2.45 -2.51
CA SER A 57 -9.43 3.18 -3.21
C SER A 57 -8.35 2.24 -3.73
N HIS A 58 -7.89 1.30 -2.92
CA HIS A 58 -6.86 0.33 -3.30
C HIS A 58 -6.80 -0.89 -2.37
N ALA A 59 -5.84 -1.80 -2.61
CA ALA A 59 -5.83 -3.13 -2.02
C ALA A 59 -4.80 -3.33 -0.89
N HIS A 60 -4.38 -2.30 -0.16
CA HIS A 60 -3.62 -2.50 1.07
C HIS A 60 -4.57 -2.83 2.24
N LEU A 61 -4.08 -3.60 3.24
CA LEU A 61 -4.90 -4.07 4.37
C LEU A 61 -5.51 -2.93 5.19
N ASP A 62 -4.82 -1.82 5.31
CA ASP A 62 -5.27 -0.62 6.00
C ASP A 62 -6.36 0.16 5.24
N HIS A 63 -6.71 -0.28 4.03
CA HIS A 63 -7.81 0.22 3.20
C HIS A 63 -8.86 -0.83 2.84
N CYS A 64 -8.53 -2.14 2.90
CA CYS A 64 -9.47 -3.19 2.51
C CYS A 64 -9.61 -4.35 3.51
N GLY A 65 -8.78 -4.40 4.56
CA GLY A 65 -8.71 -5.55 5.47
C GLY A 65 -9.98 -5.78 6.27
N TYR A 66 -10.81 -4.76 6.49
CA TYR A 66 -12.09 -4.86 7.19
C TYR A 66 -13.25 -5.33 6.29
N VAL A 67 -13.05 -5.51 5.00
CA VAL A 67 -14.10 -5.96 4.07
C VAL A 67 -14.79 -7.27 4.51
N PRO A 68 -14.11 -8.35 4.95
CA PRO A 68 -14.78 -9.54 5.47
C PRO A 68 -15.59 -9.27 6.74
N HIS A 69 -15.15 -8.34 7.58
CA HIS A 69 -15.85 -7.92 8.79
C HIS A 69 -17.15 -7.17 8.46
N LEU A 70 -17.15 -6.27 7.44
CA LEU A 70 -18.37 -5.58 7.00
C LEU A 70 -19.52 -6.57 6.80
N PHE A 71 -19.28 -7.65 6.05
CA PHE A 71 -20.29 -8.66 5.75
C PHE A 71 -20.65 -9.55 6.93
N SER A 72 -19.77 -9.64 7.91
CA SER A 72 -20.02 -10.37 9.16
C SER A 72 -20.84 -9.56 10.17
N HIS A 73 -20.82 -8.22 10.01
CA HIS A 73 -21.48 -7.24 10.87
C HIS A 73 -22.68 -6.53 10.20
N GLY A 74 -23.36 -7.23 9.28
CA GLY A 74 -24.67 -6.79 8.79
C GLY A 74 -24.66 -6.02 7.47
N TYR A 75 -23.49 -5.63 6.92
CA TYR A 75 -23.44 -5.02 5.59
C TYR A 75 -23.81 -6.02 4.49
N ASP A 76 -24.66 -5.59 3.53
CA ASP A 76 -25.11 -6.41 2.41
C ASP A 76 -25.04 -5.72 1.04
N GLY A 77 -24.45 -4.53 1.00
CA GLY A 77 -24.33 -3.74 -0.22
C GLY A 77 -23.18 -4.21 -1.15
N PRO A 78 -23.06 -3.58 -2.34
CA PRO A 78 -21.97 -3.80 -3.27
C PRO A 78 -20.66 -3.13 -2.80
N VAL A 79 -19.51 -3.74 -3.16
CA VAL A 79 -18.19 -3.15 -2.99
C VAL A 79 -17.63 -2.80 -4.37
N TYR A 80 -17.47 -1.51 -4.64
CA TYR A 80 -16.98 -0.99 -5.91
C TYR A 80 -15.49 -0.72 -5.84
N ALA A 81 -14.74 -1.14 -6.86
CA ALA A 81 -13.36 -0.76 -7.09
C ALA A 81 -12.94 -1.09 -8.52
N THR A 82 -11.72 -0.73 -8.90
CA THR A 82 -11.16 -1.18 -10.18
C THR A 82 -10.97 -2.70 -10.20
N LYS A 83 -10.95 -3.28 -11.40
CA LYS A 83 -10.72 -4.73 -11.56
C LYS A 83 -9.48 -5.23 -10.82
N PRO A 84 -8.26 -4.64 -11.02
CA PRO A 84 -7.08 -5.15 -10.32
C PRO A 84 -7.17 -4.97 -8.80
N THR A 85 -7.78 -3.89 -8.30
CA THR A 85 -8.00 -3.72 -6.86
C THR A 85 -8.84 -4.87 -6.29
N LEU A 86 -9.95 -5.24 -6.92
CA LEU A 86 -10.80 -6.34 -6.43
C LEU A 86 -10.09 -7.71 -6.48
N GLU A 87 -9.30 -7.97 -7.54
CA GLU A 87 -8.50 -9.21 -7.63
C GLU A 87 -7.43 -9.28 -6.53
N LEU A 88 -6.76 -8.16 -6.25
CA LEU A 88 -5.77 -8.04 -5.18
C LEU A 88 -6.42 -8.17 -3.80
N VAL A 89 -7.54 -7.48 -3.55
CA VAL A 89 -8.32 -7.58 -2.31
C VAL A 89 -8.68 -9.03 -2.01
N ASN A 90 -9.17 -9.77 -3.02
CA ASN A 90 -9.52 -11.18 -2.83
C ASN A 90 -8.32 -12.04 -2.38
N VAL A 91 -7.14 -11.82 -2.95
CA VAL A 91 -5.92 -12.55 -2.56
C VAL A 91 -5.46 -12.16 -1.15
N ILE A 92 -5.47 -10.86 -0.83
CA ILE A 92 -5.04 -10.34 0.48
C ILE A 92 -6.00 -10.76 1.59
N MET A 93 -7.31 -10.69 1.36
CA MET A 93 -8.32 -11.15 2.32
C MET A 93 -8.13 -12.64 2.65
N ASN A 94 -7.93 -13.49 1.63
CA ASN A 94 -7.73 -14.92 1.86
C ASN A 94 -6.45 -15.20 2.68
N ASP A 95 -5.38 -14.44 2.45
CA ASP A 95 -4.14 -14.57 3.22
C ASP A 95 -4.33 -14.07 4.66
N TYR A 96 -4.93 -12.91 4.84
CA TYR A 96 -5.27 -12.35 6.13
C TYR A 96 -6.13 -13.31 6.97
N LEU A 97 -7.23 -13.81 6.41
CA LEU A 97 -8.10 -14.76 7.09
C LEU A 97 -7.40 -16.08 7.43
N GLY A 98 -6.48 -16.53 6.58
CA GLY A 98 -5.68 -17.74 6.81
C GLY A 98 -4.66 -17.59 7.94
N ILE A 99 -4.07 -16.42 8.10
CA ILE A 99 -3.03 -16.12 9.09
C ILE A 99 -3.64 -15.65 10.41
N SER A 100 -4.43 -14.57 10.39
CA SER A 100 -4.95 -13.90 11.59
C SER A 100 -6.11 -14.64 12.24
N LYS A 101 -6.93 -15.34 11.43
CA LYS A 101 -8.12 -16.10 11.87
C LYS A 101 -9.00 -15.26 12.82
N PRO A 102 -9.43 -14.07 12.40
CA PRO A 102 -10.18 -13.16 13.25
C PRO A 102 -11.48 -13.82 13.74
N LYS A 103 -11.79 -13.68 15.04
CA LYS A 103 -12.92 -14.38 15.67
C LYS A 103 -14.28 -13.78 15.31
N ASP A 104 -14.31 -12.52 14.92
CA ASP A 104 -15.48 -11.73 14.55
C ASP A 104 -15.82 -11.82 13.07
N VAL A 105 -15.04 -12.55 12.25
CA VAL A 105 -15.37 -12.84 10.87
C VAL A 105 -16.05 -14.20 10.75
N THR A 106 -17.29 -14.19 10.27
CA THR A 106 -18.05 -15.41 9.97
C THR A 106 -17.63 -16.01 8.63
N LYS A 107 -17.79 -17.34 8.48
CA LYS A 107 -17.54 -18.01 7.20
C LYS A 107 -18.45 -17.49 6.09
N GLU A 108 -19.71 -17.21 6.44
CA GLU A 108 -20.73 -16.65 5.54
C GLU A 108 -20.33 -15.25 5.07
N GLY A 109 -19.91 -14.37 5.99
CA GLY A 109 -19.46 -13.02 5.69
C GLY A 109 -18.24 -13.03 4.76
N ALA A 110 -17.22 -13.82 5.09
CA ALA A 110 -16.04 -13.97 4.25
C ALA A 110 -16.35 -14.50 2.84
N ALA A 111 -17.27 -15.47 2.72
CA ALA A 111 -17.69 -16.03 1.44
C ALA A 111 -18.63 -15.11 0.64
N LYS A 112 -19.31 -14.15 1.29
CA LYS A 112 -20.22 -13.20 0.69
C LYS A 112 -19.48 -12.05 0.02
N ALA A 113 -18.40 -11.55 0.61
CA ALA A 113 -17.66 -10.39 0.14
C ALA A 113 -17.28 -10.46 -1.36
N PRO A 114 -16.62 -11.51 -1.89
CA PRO A 114 -16.27 -11.56 -3.30
C PRO A 114 -17.47 -11.58 -4.25
N LYS A 115 -18.64 -12.06 -3.79
CA LYS A 115 -19.89 -12.10 -4.58
C LYS A 115 -20.53 -10.72 -4.74
N ARG A 116 -20.17 -9.77 -3.87
CA ARG A 116 -20.66 -8.39 -3.88
C ARG A 116 -19.71 -7.43 -4.58
N PHE A 117 -18.57 -7.88 -5.07
CA PHE A 117 -17.62 -7.05 -5.80
C PHE A 117 -18.21 -6.57 -7.13
N LYS A 118 -18.06 -5.29 -7.40
CA LYS A 118 -18.50 -4.59 -8.62
C LYS A 118 -17.32 -3.84 -9.23
N MET A 119 -16.86 -4.31 -10.38
CA MET A 119 -15.78 -3.67 -11.12
C MET A 119 -16.22 -2.37 -11.75
N VAL A 120 -15.39 -1.33 -11.60
CA VAL A 120 -15.54 -0.02 -12.21
C VAL A 120 -14.29 0.31 -13.00
N GLU A 121 -14.45 0.89 -14.18
CA GLU A 121 -13.33 1.37 -14.99
C GLU A 121 -12.94 2.80 -14.59
N TYR A 122 -11.65 3.15 -14.74
CA TYR A 122 -11.22 4.53 -14.57
C TYR A 122 -11.98 5.48 -15.50
N HIS A 123 -12.23 6.68 -15.01
CA HIS A 123 -12.90 7.79 -15.72
C HIS A 123 -14.36 7.53 -16.11
N LYS A 124 -14.94 6.36 -15.81
CA LYS A 124 -16.36 6.09 -16.01
C LYS A 124 -17.15 6.45 -14.77
N GLU A 125 -18.20 7.26 -14.99
CA GLU A 125 -19.15 7.61 -13.94
C GLU A 125 -20.15 6.47 -13.71
N PHE A 126 -20.47 6.22 -12.46
CA PHE A 126 -21.58 5.40 -12.03
C PHE A 126 -22.34 6.09 -10.89
N ARG A 127 -23.47 5.56 -10.50
CA ARG A 127 -24.30 6.14 -9.44
C ARG A 127 -24.63 5.13 -8.37
N VAL A 128 -24.65 5.63 -7.14
CA VAL A 128 -25.33 5.01 -6.00
C VAL A 128 -26.36 6.03 -5.54
N LYS A 129 -27.63 5.75 -5.78
CA LYS A 129 -28.76 6.67 -5.52
C LYS A 129 -28.49 8.10 -6.07
N ASP A 130 -28.36 9.10 -5.19
CA ASP A 130 -28.17 10.50 -5.54
C ASP A 130 -26.70 10.88 -5.80
N ILE A 131 -25.73 10.07 -5.37
CA ILE A 131 -24.30 10.37 -5.56
C ILE A 131 -23.79 9.80 -6.88
N LYS A 132 -23.17 10.64 -7.70
CA LYS A 132 -22.31 10.25 -8.82
C LYS A 132 -20.92 9.95 -8.31
N ILE A 133 -20.32 8.87 -8.80
CA ILE A 133 -19.01 8.39 -8.38
C ILE A 133 -18.15 8.18 -9.61
N LYS A 134 -16.89 8.61 -9.55
CA LYS A 134 -15.91 8.36 -10.59
C LYS A 134 -14.56 8.00 -9.95
N LEU A 135 -13.92 6.96 -10.47
CA LEU A 135 -12.59 6.54 -10.06
C LEU A 135 -11.56 7.07 -11.05
N VAL A 136 -10.49 7.71 -10.54
CA VAL A 136 -9.37 8.17 -11.36
C VAL A 136 -8.05 7.63 -10.79
N PRO A 137 -7.00 7.36 -11.62
CA PRO A 137 -5.75 6.78 -11.14
C PRO A 137 -5.12 7.56 -9.99
N ALA A 138 -4.72 6.88 -8.92
CA ALA A 138 -4.01 7.44 -7.78
C ALA A 138 -2.48 7.25 -7.84
N GLY A 139 -1.96 6.41 -8.76
CA GLY A 139 -0.52 6.20 -8.98
C GLY A 139 0.22 5.45 -7.87
N HIS A 140 -0.48 4.97 -6.85
CA HIS A 140 0.10 4.33 -5.66
C HIS A 140 0.46 2.85 -5.88
N ILE A 141 -0.51 2.02 -6.17
CA ILE A 141 -0.35 0.61 -6.56
C ILE A 141 -1.26 0.27 -7.74
N LEU A 142 -1.09 -0.92 -8.33
CA LEU A 142 -1.92 -1.36 -9.45
C LEU A 142 -3.41 -1.28 -9.11
N GLY A 143 -4.15 -0.50 -9.90
CA GLY A 143 -5.58 -0.32 -9.72
C GLY A 143 -5.98 0.72 -8.67
N SER A 144 -5.05 1.35 -7.97
CA SER A 144 -5.35 2.38 -6.98
C SER A 144 -6.08 3.57 -7.59
N ALA A 145 -7.06 4.09 -6.88
CA ALA A 145 -7.93 5.16 -7.36
C ALA A 145 -8.13 6.27 -6.33
N MET A 146 -8.10 7.51 -6.78
CA MET A 146 -8.82 8.59 -6.10
C MET A 146 -10.30 8.46 -6.45
N VAL A 147 -11.17 8.82 -5.51
CA VAL A 147 -12.63 8.72 -5.64
C VAL A 147 -13.22 10.13 -5.71
N GLU A 148 -13.83 10.46 -6.84
CA GLU A 148 -14.59 11.69 -7.01
C GLU A 148 -16.07 11.42 -6.73
N LEU A 149 -16.70 12.22 -5.85
CA LEU A 149 -18.10 12.15 -5.47
C LEU A 149 -18.80 13.47 -5.82
N ASP A 150 -20.03 13.40 -6.35
CA ASP A 150 -20.85 14.57 -6.70
C ASP A 150 -22.33 14.26 -6.40
N ASP A 151 -22.95 14.98 -5.43
CA ASP A 151 -24.37 14.87 -5.08
C ASP A 151 -25.21 15.98 -5.73
N GLY A 152 -24.63 16.74 -6.67
CA GLY A 152 -25.24 17.88 -7.34
C GLY A 152 -25.12 19.21 -6.59
N LYS A 153 -24.80 19.20 -5.31
CA LYS A 153 -24.54 20.37 -4.47
C LYS A 153 -23.07 20.49 -4.11
N ASP A 154 -22.50 19.40 -3.62
CA ASP A 154 -21.12 19.31 -3.17
C ASP A 154 -20.35 18.33 -4.03
N ARG A 155 -19.04 18.59 -4.19
CA ARG A 155 -18.07 17.70 -4.83
C ARG A 155 -16.95 17.41 -3.87
N LEU A 156 -16.70 16.13 -3.63
CA LEU A 156 -15.66 15.64 -2.73
C LEU A 156 -14.69 14.76 -3.49
N ILE A 157 -13.38 14.96 -3.27
CA ILE A 157 -12.34 14.04 -3.70
C ILE A 157 -11.76 13.34 -2.47
N TYR A 158 -11.73 12.00 -2.49
CA TYR A 158 -10.95 11.19 -1.57
C TYR A 158 -9.72 10.66 -2.30
N THR A 159 -8.53 10.97 -1.80
CA THR A 159 -7.30 10.58 -2.48
C THR A 159 -6.99 9.10 -2.33
N GLY A 160 -7.47 8.43 -1.26
CA GLY A 160 -6.81 7.23 -0.79
C GLY A 160 -5.32 7.53 -0.63
N ASP A 161 -4.47 6.53 -0.86
CA ASP A 161 -3.04 6.73 -0.97
C ASP A 161 -2.67 7.17 -2.39
N VAL A 162 -1.85 8.20 -2.51
CA VAL A 162 -1.60 8.88 -3.79
C VAL A 162 -0.10 9.06 -4.06
N ASN A 163 0.29 8.94 -5.32
CA ASN A 163 1.66 9.21 -5.75
C ASN A 163 1.69 10.05 -7.04
N LEU A 164 2.38 11.18 -7.00
CA LEU A 164 2.48 12.10 -8.14
C LEU A 164 3.75 11.91 -8.97
N ARG A 165 4.53 10.87 -8.69
CA ARG A 165 5.71 10.49 -9.49
C ARG A 165 5.40 9.25 -10.31
N SER A 166 5.89 9.22 -11.56
CA SER A 166 5.93 7.97 -12.32
C SER A 166 6.88 6.98 -11.64
N THR A 167 6.47 5.73 -11.55
CA THR A 167 7.32 4.65 -11.06
C THR A 167 7.79 3.79 -12.23
N LYS A 168 8.45 2.66 -11.98
CA LYS A 168 8.81 1.72 -13.04
C LYS A 168 7.60 1.04 -13.66
N LEU A 169 6.52 0.86 -12.90
CA LEU A 169 5.32 0.14 -13.33
C LEU A 169 4.12 1.04 -13.62
N LEU A 170 3.98 2.17 -12.92
CA LEU A 170 2.76 2.96 -12.91
C LEU A 170 3.00 4.41 -13.32
N GLU A 171 2.01 4.99 -14.00
CA GLU A 171 1.91 6.43 -14.21
C GLU A 171 1.58 7.14 -12.89
N PRO A 172 1.91 8.44 -12.76
CA PRO A 172 1.53 9.22 -11.59
C PRO A 172 0.01 9.35 -11.47
N ALA A 173 -0.45 9.81 -10.31
CA ALA A 173 -1.86 10.12 -10.09
C ALA A 173 -2.40 11.07 -11.16
N TYR A 174 -3.63 10.83 -11.58
CA TYR A 174 -4.35 11.70 -12.48
C TYR A 174 -4.64 13.05 -11.81
N THR A 175 -4.15 14.13 -12.38
CA THR A 175 -4.35 15.49 -11.84
C THR A 175 -5.00 16.45 -12.83
N GLU A 176 -5.36 15.96 -14.02
CA GLU A 176 -6.04 16.74 -15.03
C GLU A 176 -7.52 16.87 -14.70
N SER A 177 -8.06 18.06 -14.82
CA SER A 177 -9.52 18.33 -14.67
C SER A 177 -10.13 17.99 -13.29
N LEU A 178 -9.34 17.87 -12.23
CA LEU A 178 -9.88 17.69 -10.87
C LEU A 178 -10.64 18.95 -10.44
N SER A 179 -11.87 18.77 -9.94
CA SER A 179 -12.72 19.86 -9.47
C SER A 179 -13.57 19.40 -8.29
N ALA A 180 -13.39 20.03 -7.13
CA ALA A 180 -14.16 19.73 -5.93
C ALA A 180 -14.16 20.95 -4.99
N ASN A 181 -15.18 21.06 -4.13
CA ASN A 181 -15.18 22.04 -3.04
C ASN A 181 -14.53 21.47 -1.76
N ALA A 182 -14.41 20.14 -1.64
CA ALA A 182 -13.71 19.50 -0.54
C ALA A 182 -12.80 18.36 -0.99
N MET A 183 -11.79 18.07 -0.19
CA MET A 183 -10.86 16.96 -0.38
C MET A 183 -10.57 16.26 0.95
N ILE A 184 -10.56 14.93 0.95
CA ILE A 184 -9.96 14.11 2.01
C ILE A 184 -8.63 13.62 1.47
N MET A 185 -7.53 13.95 2.14
CA MET A 185 -6.18 13.74 1.61
C MET A 185 -5.31 13.01 2.62
N GLU A 186 -4.56 11.98 2.14
CA GLU A 186 -3.53 11.32 2.94
C GLU A 186 -2.45 12.29 3.43
N SER A 187 -1.76 11.92 4.50
CA SER A 187 -0.64 12.67 5.05
C SER A 187 0.51 11.80 5.55
N THR A 188 0.65 10.60 4.99
CA THR A 188 1.69 9.61 5.35
C THR A 188 3.09 10.22 5.37
N TYR A 189 3.39 11.05 4.38
CA TYR A 189 4.63 11.83 4.29
C TYR A 189 4.34 13.34 4.23
N GLY A 190 3.51 13.81 5.18
CA GLY A 190 3.12 15.22 5.31
C GLY A 190 4.07 16.05 6.18
N GLY A 191 5.07 15.46 6.82
CA GLY A 191 6.02 16.13 7.70
C GLY A 191 6.94 17.12 6.97
N LYS A 192 7.50 18.09 7.69
CA LYS A 192 8.37 19.12 7.09
C LYS A 192 9.60 18.56 6.40
N ASP A 193 10.13 17.48 6.94
CA ASP A 193 11.34 16.80 6.45
C ASP A 193 11.04 15.70 5.43
N ASP A 194 9.76 15.44 5.17
CA ASP A 194 9.33 14.44 4.19
C ASP A 194 9.48 14.99 2.75
N VAL A 195 10.72 15.13 2.30
CA VAL A 195 11.11 15.52 0.94
C VAL A 195 11.97 14.43 0.35
N PHE A 196 11.47 13.75 -0.66
CA PHE A 196 12.18 12.62 -1.23
C PHE A 196 13.26 13.05 -2.24
N PRO A 197 14.45 12.47 -2.17
CA PRO A 197 15.48 12.72 -3.17
C PRO A 197 15.03 12.24 -4.56
N ALA A 198 15.73 12.70 -5.59
CA ALA A 198 15.46 12.23 -6.95
C ALA A 198 15.67 10.71 -7.05
N GLU A 199 14.72 10.01 -7.69
CA GLU A 199 14.73 8.54 -7.82
C GLU A 199 16.06 8.01 -8.36
N LYS A 200 16.64 8.67 -9.37
CA LYS A 200 17.94 8.28 -9.95
C LYS A 200 19.07 8.23 -8.90
N VAL A 201 19.06 9.17 -7.94
CA VAL A 201 20.08 9.20 -6.86
C VAL A 201 19.87 8.04 -5.90
N VAL A 202 18.61 7.76 -5.55
CA VAL A 202 18.26 6.63 -4.66
C VAL A 202 18.61 5.30 -5.31
N LEU A 203 18.25 5.12 -6.57
CA LEU A 203 18.57 3.90 -7.33
C LEU A 203 20.07 3.70 -7.51
N GLY A 204 20.86 4.78 -7.73
CA GLY A 204 22.32 4.69 -7.78
C GLY A 204 22.91 4.13 -6.48
N LYS A 205 22.50 4.68 -5.33
CA LYS A 205 22.94 4.20 -4.01
C LYS A 205 22.48 2.76 -3.72
N LEU A 206 21.25 2.40 -4.13
CA LEU A 206 20.76 1.03 -4.03
C LEU A 206 21.65 0.05 -4.79
N VAL A 207 22.02 0.38 -6.03
CA VAL A 207 22.91 -0.44 -6.88
C VAL A 207 24.28 -0.61 -6.23
N GLU A 208 24.86 0.47 -5.71
CA GLU A 208 26.14 0.41 -5.00
C GLU A 208 26.07 -0.51 -3.79
N SER A 209 25.04 -0.38 -2.97
CA SER A 209 24.81 -1.22 -1.80
C SER A 209 24.63 -2.71 -2.16
N LEU A 210 23.90 -3.00 -3.24
CA LEU A 210 23.74 -4.36 -3.76
C LEU A 210 25.09 -4.94 -4.24
N LYS A 211 25.85 -4.19 -5.05
CA LYS A 211 27.16 -4.59 -5.56
C LYS A 211 28.14 -4.90 -4.46
N GLU A 212 28.22 -4.04 -3.45
CA GLU A 212 29.08 -4.25 -2.28
C GLU A 212 28.83 -5.63 -1.64
N THR A 213 27.57 -5.95 -1.36
CA THR A 213 27.22 -7.21 -0.70
C THR A 213 27.42 -8.42 -1.61
N ILE A 214 27.04 -8.31 -2.88
CA ILE A 214 27.19 -9.41 -3.86
C ILE A 214 28.68 -9.72 -4.09
N SER A 215 29.55 -8.72 -4.16
CA SER A 215 31.00 -8.92 -4.40
C SER A 215 31.72 -9.65 -3.27
N THR A 216 31.17 -9.61 -2.06
CA THR A 216 31.73 -10.32 -0.87
C THR A 216 31.13 -11.69 -0.64
N GLY A 217 30.26 -12.18 -1.53
CA GLY A 217 29.56 -13.46 -1.38
C GLY A 217 28.35 -13.42 -0.46
N GLY A 218 27.97 -12.22 0.03
CA GLY A 218 26.85 -12.02 0.96
C GLY A 218 25.48 -12.14 0.29
N LYS A 219 24.45 -12.37 1.10
CA LYS A 219 23.05 -12.43 0.68
C LYS A 219 22.32 -11.13 1.04
N VAL A 220 21.46 -10.67 0.13
CA VAL A 220 20.65 -9.46 0.36
C VAL A 220 19.20 -9.86 0.64
N ILE A 221 18.64 -9.38 1.76
CA ILE A 221 17.23 -9.54 2.11
C ILE A 221 16.53 -8.21 1.85
N ILE A 222 15.45 -8.22 1.05
CA ILE A 222 14.62 -7.05 0.77
C ILE A 222 13.21 -7.34 1.27
N PRO A 223 12.90 -6.98 2.54
CA PRO A 223 11.55 -7.08 3.05
C PRO A 223 10.64 -6.13 2.27
N SER A 224 9.52 -6.64 1.76
CA SER A 224 8.63 -5.85 0.91
C SER A 224 7.16 -6.17 1.18
N PHE A 225 6.29 -5.16 1.01
CA PHE A 225 4.86 -5.40 0.92
C PHE A 225 4.56 -6.28 -0.29
N ALA A 226 3.60 -7.19 -0.13
CA ALA A 226 3.25 -8.15 -1.18
C ALA A 226 2.72 -7.47 -2.44
N VAL A 227 2.06 -6.31 -2.28
CA VAL A 227 1.48 -5.51 -3.37
C VAL A 227 2.21 -4.19 -3.51
N GLY A 228 2.55 -3.81 -4.72
CA GLY A 228 3.20 -2.57 -5.10
C GLY A 228 4.71 -2.64 -5.01
N ARG A 229 5.28 -2.50 -3.82
CA ARG A 229 6.73 -2.36 -3.63
C ARG A 229 7.54 -3.56 -4.11
N ALA A 230 7.06 -4.79 -3.85
CA ALA A 230 7.77 -5.99 -4.29
C ALA A 230 7.87 -6.06 -5.83
N GLN A 231 6.79 -5.73 -6.54
CA GLN A 231 6.77 -5.75 -8.01
C GLN A 231 7.70 -4.69 -8.61
N GLU A 232 7.71 -3.47 -8.04
CA GLU A 232 8.63 -2.40 -8.43
C GLU A 232 10.09 -2.84 -8.24
N MET A 233 10.41 -3.42 -7.08
CA MET A 233 11.78 -3.90 -6.78
C MET A 233 12.22 -5.00 -7.73
N LEU A 234 11.35 -5.97 -8.00
CA LEU A 234 11.66 -7.06 -8.93
C LEU A 234 11.93 -6.53 -10.34
N PHE A 235 11.13 -5.54 -10.78
CA PHE A 235 11.31 -4.90 -12.07
C PHE A 235 12.65 -4.15 -12.14
N ILE A 236 13.00 -3.38 -11.11
CA ILE A 236 14.26 -2.65 -11.00
C ILE A 236 15.46 -3.62 -11.02
N LEU A 237 15.39 -4.69 -10.22
CA LEU A 237 16.47 -5.67 -10.12
C LEU A 237 16.70 -6.41 -11.45
N ASP A 238 15.61 -6.83 -12.11
CA ASP A 238 15.69 -7.48 -13.43
C ASP A 238 16.30 -6.57 -14.49
N ASP A 239 15.87 -5.31 -14.55
CA ASP A 239 16.44 -4.32 -15.48
C ASP A 239 17.94 -4.11 -15.26
N TYR A 240 18.40 -4.02 -14.03
CA TYR A 240 19.81 -3.83 -13.71
C TYR A 240 20.67 -5.07 -13.96
N ILE A 241 20.15 -6.27 -13.76
CA ILE A 241 20.86 -7.51 -14.13
C ILE A 241 20.93 -7.64 -15.65
N ARG A 242 19.87 -7.37 -16.37
CA ARG A 242 19.81 -7.49 -17.84
C ARG A 242 20.67 -6.45 -18.54
N SER A 243 20.75 -5.25 -18.00
CA SER A 243 21.65 -4.19 -18.51
C SER A 243 23.11 -4.39 -18.12
N GLY A 244 23.46 -5.42 -17.35
CA GLY A 244 24.83 -5.67 -16.86
C GLY A 244 25.26 -4.70 -15.76
N VAL A 245 24.37 -3.87 -15.25
CA VAL A 245 24.65 -2.96 -14.12
C VAL A 245 24.84 -3.75 -12.83
N LEU A 246 24.03 -4.78 -12.58
CA LEU A 246 24.22 -5.74 -11.51
C LEU A 246 24.75 -7.08 -12.05
N PRO A 247 25.59 -7.81 -11.29
CA PRO A 247 26.00 -9.15 -11.66
C PRO A 247 24.82 -10.11 -11.71
N GLN A 248 24.94 -11.18 -12.51
CA GLN A 248 23.96 -12.23 -12.61
C GLN A 248 23.92 -13.04 -11.32
N VAL A 249 22.89 -12.84 -10.51
CA VAL A 249 22.64 -13.58 -9.26
C VAL A 249 21.19 -14.04 -9.18
N PRO A 250 20.89 -15.17 -8.51
CA PRO A 250 19.51 -15.59 -8.29
C PRO A 250 18.72 -14.56 -7.47
N ILE A 251 17.46 -14.31 -7.87
CA ILE A 251 16.50 -13.52 -7.11
C ILE A 251 15.41 -14.45 -6.60
N TYR A 252 15.43 -14.75 -5.32
CA TYR A 252 14.39 -15.54 -4.67
C TYR A 252 13.19 -14.67 -4.32
N VAL A 253 12.01 -15.12 -4.74
CA VAL A 253 10.74 -14.40 -4.53
C VAL A 253 9.85 -15.24 -3.62
N ASP A 254 9.62 -14.78 -2.39
CA ASP A 254 8.93 -15.57 -1.37
C ASP A 254 7.68 -14.86 -0.81
N GLY A 255 6.73 -15.64 -0.35
CA GLY A 255 5.43 -15.18 0.14
C GLY A 255 4.39 -14.98 -0.96
N MET A 256 3.45 -14.06 -0.75
CA MET A 256 2.38 -13.77 -1.70
C MET A 256 2.86 -13.08 -2.98
N ILE A 257 4.08 -12.58 -3.03
CA ILE A 257 4.61 -11.77 -4.14
C ILE A 257 4.39 -12.44 -5.50
N GLY A 258 4.66 -13.75 -5.60
CA GLY A 258 4.46 -14.50 -6.85
C GLY A 258 2.99 -14.61 -7.30
N LYS A 259 2.02 -14.61 -6.36
CA LYS A 259 0.59 -14.55 -6.70
C LYS A 259 0.22 -13.15 -7.22
N VAL A 260 0.70 -12.11 -6.56
CA VAL A 260 0.47 -10.71 -6.92
C VAL A 260 1.09 -10.38 -8.27
N MET A 261 2.31 -10.88 -8.57
CA MET A 261 2.93 -10.73 -9.90
C MET A 261 2.03 -11.22 -11.04
N ARG A 262 1.31 -12.34 -10.83
CA ARG A 262 0.36 -12.85 -11.83
C ARG A 262 -0.81 -11.90 -12.06
N ILE A 263 -1.32 -11.27 -10.99
CA ILE A 263 -2.40 -10.26 -11.10
C ILE A 263 -1.91 -9.03 -11.86
N TYR A 264 -0.71 -8.53 -11.55
CA TYR A 264 -0.08 -7.42 -12.29
C TYR A 264 0.01 -7.74 -13.78
N ARG A 265 0.49 -8.92 -14.12
CA ARG A 265 0.63 -9.37 -15.50
C ARG A 265 -0.72 -9.47 -16.23
N HIS A 266 -1.76 -10.02 -15.58
CA HIS A 266 -3.10 -10.11 -16.17
C HIS A 266 -3.80 -8.75 -16.32
N ASN A 267 -3.42 -7.77 -15.52
CA ASN A 267 -3.98 -6.43 -15.53
C ASN A 267 -2.96 -5.39 -16.04
N VAL A 268 -2.07 -5.79 -16.94
CA VAL A 268 -0.99 -4.92 -17.44
C VAL A 268 -1.49 -3.62 -18.09
N ILE A 269 -2.72 -3.59 -18.59
CA ILE A 269 -3.36 -2.39 -19.15
C ILE A 269 -3.53 -1.25 -18.12
N TYR A 270 -3.39 -1.53 -16.83
CA TYR A 270 -3.36 -0.55 -15.76
C TYR A 270 -1.93 -0.09 -15.42
N CYS A 271 -0.92 -0.69 -16.02
CA CYS A 271 0.47 -0.24 -15.95
C CYS A 271 0.72 0.83 -17.01
N LYS A 272 1.86 1.51 -16.92
CA LYS A 272 2.25 2.50 -17.91
C LYS A 272 2.54 1.87 -19.28
N ASP A 273 2.40 2.67 -20.33
CA ASP A 273 2.49 2.23 -21.74
C ASP A 273 3.77 1.44 -22.08
N GLU A 274 4.91 1.85 -21.53
CA GLU A 274 6.18 1.16 -21.77
C GLU A 274 6.16 -0.28 -21.25
N VAL A 275 5.54 -0.49 -20.08
CA VAL A 275 5.38 -1.82 -19.46
C VAL A 275 4.38 -2.65 -20.26
N GLN A 276 3.27 -2.03 -20.70
CA GLN A 276 2.28 -2.70 -21.56
C GLN A 276 2.92 -3.20 -22.86
N LYS A 277 3.66 -2.33 -23.56
CA LYS A 277 4.35 -2.69 -24.80
C LYS A 277 5.35 -3.82 -24.59
N ARG A 278 6.13 -3.77 -23.53
CA ARG A 278 7.12 -4.80 -23.17
C ARG A 278 6.48 -6.17 -22.96
N ILE A 279 5.35 -6.22 -22.26
CA ILE A 279 4.67 -7.48 -21.92
C ILE A 279 3.79 -8.00 -23.06
N LEU A 280 3.08 -7.11 -23.77
CA LEU A 280 2.09 -7.50 -24.77
C LEU A 280 2.68 -7.68 -26.18
N MET A 281 3.73 -6.94 -26.53
CA MET A 281 4.27 -6.87 -27.89
C MET A 281 5.65 -7.50 -28.06
N SER A 282 6.36 -7.75 -26.96
CA SER A 282 7.67 -8.41 -27.00
C SER A 282 7.65 -9.72 -26.23
N GLU A 283 8.59 -10.62 -26.52
CA GLU A 283 8.78 -11.85 -25.72
C GLU A 283 9.44 -11.54 -24.35
N ASP A 284 9.65 -10.29 -24.06
CA ASP A 284 10.32 -9.78 -22.87
C ASP A 284 9.33 -9.46 -21.74
N ASP A 285 8.83 -10.48 -21.09
CA ASP A 285 7.94 -10.35 -19.93
C ASP A 285 8.75 -10.30 -18.61
N PRO A 286 8.93 -9.10 -18.02
CA PRO A 286 9.73 -8.95 -16.80
C PRO A 286 9.13 -9.67 -15.59
N PHE A 287 7.82 -9.99 -15.60
CA PHE A 287 7.20 -10.80 -14.55
C PHE A 287 7.49 -12.30 -14.70
N LYS A 288 8.09 -12.72 -15.83
CA LYS A 288 8.55 -14.09 -16.10
C LYS A 288 10.06 -14.18 -16.24
N SER A 289 10.80 -13.21 -15.69
CA SER A 289 12.26 -13.23 -15.79
C SER A 289 12.83 -14.55 -15.29
N LYS A 290 13.81 -15.08 -16.05
CA LYS A 290 14.58 -16.27 -15.67
C LYS A 290 15.43 -16.07 -14.39
N ASN A 291 15.62 -14.82 -14.00
CA ASN A 291 16.34 -14.47 -12.77
C ASN A 291 15.50 -14.73 -11.52
N PHE A 292 14.17 -14.88 -11.64
CA PHE A 292 13.28 -15.08 -10.52
C PHE A 292 13.07 -16.55 -10.20
N ILE A 293 13.34 -16.91 -8.95
CA ILE A 293 13.08 -18.24 -8.39
C ILE A 293 11.96 -18.10 -7.37
N ILE A 294 10.76 -18.56 -7.75
CA ILE A 294 9.61 -18.53 -6.85
C ILE A 294 9.78 -19.58 -5.76
N VAL A 295 9.78 -19.14 -4.51
CA VAL A 295 9.94 -19.99 -3.34
C VAL A 295 8.58 -20.55 -2.91
N ALA A 296 8.41 -21.86 -3.08
CA ALA A 296 7.19 -22.55 -2.69
C ALA A 296 7.41 -23.37 -1.41
N GLY A 297 7.05 -22.79 -0.26
CA GLY A 297 7.06 -23.46 1.03
C GLY A 297 8.43 -23.57 1.72
N LYS A 298 8.43 -24.21 2.89
CA LYS A 298 9.58 -24.23 3.82
C LYS A 298 10.83 -24.88 3.20
N ALA A 299 10.71 -26.00 2.51
CA ALA A 299 11.86 -26.69 1.95
C ALA A 299 12.57 -25.87 0.84
N ALA A 300 11.82 -25.14 0.02
CA ALA A 300 12.39 -24.25 -0.99
C ALA A 300 13.07 -23.03 -0.34
N ARG A 301 12.50 -22.51 0.74
CA ARG A 301 13.07 -21.42 1.55
C ARG A 301 14.38 -21.85 2.19
N ASP A 302 14.45 -23.04 2.79
CA ASP A 302 15.67 -23.56 3.40
C ASP A 302 16.76 -23.79 2.33
N ARG A 303 16.41 -24.16 1.09
CA ARG A 303 17.37 -24.22 -0.04
C ARG A 303 17.89 -22.83 -0.41
N ALA A 304 17.04 -21.80 -0.47
CA ALA A 304 17.47 -20.43 -0.74
C ALA A 304 18.43 -19.91 0.34
N ILE A 305 18.15 -20.22 1.61
CA ILE A 305 19.02 -19.86 2.74
C ILE A 305 20.41 -20.53 2.61
N LYS A 306 20.42 -21.81 2.24
CA LYS A 306 21.66 -22.63 2.16
C LYS A 306 22.35 -22.55 0.80
N SER A 307 21.80 -21.82 -0.18
CA SER A 307 22.41 -21.69 -1.50
C SER A 307 23.85 -21.15 -1.40
N ASP A 308 24.74 -21.69 -2.20
CA ASP A 308 26.10 -21.20 -2.30
C ASP A 308 26.13 -19.84 -3.03
N GLY A 309 27.06 -18.96 -2.61
CA GLY A 309 27.27 -17.66 -3.21
C GLY A 309 26.18 -16.65 -2.89
N SER A 310 26.27 -15.51 -3.59
CA SER A 310 25.38 -14.37 -3.40
C SER A 310 24.01 -14.58 -4.02
N CYS A 311 22.99 -14.05 -3.39
CA CYS A 311 21.63 -13.98 -3.93
C CYS A 311 20.88 -12.78 -3.36
N ILE A 312 19.78 -12.42 -4.03
CA ILE A 312 18.82 -11.42 -3.54
C ILE A 312 17.53 -12.14 -3.16
N ILE A 313 16.97 -11.81 -2.00
CA ILE A 313 15.74 -12.43 -1.47
C ILE A 313 14.71 -11.32 -1.28
N VAL A 314 13.70 -11.27 -2.15
CA VAL A 314 12.56 -10.35 -2.01
C VAL A 314 11.41 -11.11 -1.35
N THR A 315 11.00 -10.68 -0.15
CA THR A 315 10.11 -11.49 0.68
C THR A 315 9.15 -10.65 1.54
N THR A 316 8.01 -11.23 1.91
CA THR A 316 7.05 -10.63 2.85
C THR A 316 7.36 -11.07 4.30
N SER A 317 7.02 -10.30 5.33
CA SER A 317 6.34 -9.00 5.30
C SER A 317 7.34 -7.84 5.28
N GLY A 318 6.91 -6.69 4.74
CA GLY A 318 7.75 -5.51 4.60
C GLY A 318 8.18 -4.87 5.93
N MET A 319 7.38 -5.04 6.99
CA MET A 319 7.64 -4.47 8.33
C MET A 319 8.21 -5.49 9.34
N LEU A 320 8.58 -6.70 8.90
CA LEU A 320 9.13 -7.79 9.73
C LEU A 320 8.20 -8.31 10.85
N LYS A 321 6.90 -8.07 10.75
CA LYS A 321 5.92 -8.54 11.77
C LYS A 321 5.52 -10.01 11.60
N GLY A 322 5.74 -10.61 10.43
CA GLY A 322 5.30 -11.97 10.13
C GLY A 322 5.79 -12.44 8.76
N GLY A 323 5.33 -13.60 8.34
CA GLY A 323 5.61 -14.14 7.01
C GLY A 323 7.00 -14.76 6.86
N PRO A 324 7.36 -15.10 5.63
CA PRO A 324 8.61 -15.80 5.30
C PRO A 324 9.88 -15.07 5.75
N VAL A 325 9.87 -13.73 5.80
CA VAL A 325 11.03 -12.92 6.19
C VAL A 325 11.59 -13.31 7.55
N LEU A 326 10.74 -13.75 8.49
CA LEU A 326 11.17 -14.17 9.83
C LEU A 326 12.16 -15.33 9.77
N ARG A 327 11.94 -16.28 8.87
CA ARG A 327 12.83 -17.44 8.69
C ARG A 327 14.19 -17.02 8.10
N TYR A 328 14.19 -16.07 7.17
CA TYR A 328 15.43 -15.52 6.62
C TYR A 328 16.21 -14.76 7.70
N MET A 329 15.54 -13.97 8.51
CA MET A 329 16.16 -13.26 9.62
C MET A 329 16.77 -14.22 10.63
N GLU A 330 16.02 -15.24 11.06
CA GLU A 330 16.52 -16.28 11.99
C GLU A 330 17.84 -16.91 11.55
N LYS A 331 18.05 -17.06 10.23
CA LYS A 331 19.20 -17.77 9.68
C LYS A 331 20.31 -16.89 9.14
N LEU A 332 20.01 -15.67 8.74
CA LEU A 332 20.95 -14.82 8.01
C LEU A 332 21.35 -13.56 8.79
N ALA A 333 20.59 -13.18 9.85
CA ALA A 333 20.84 -11.93 10.58
C ALA A 333 22.16 -11.90 11.37
N GLY A 334 22.68 -13.06 11.74
CA GLY A 334 23.93 -13.20 12.50
C GLY A 334 25.23 -13.08 11.66
N ASP A 335 25.13 -13.05 10.33
CA ASP A 335 26.30 -12.95 9.45
C ASP A 335 26.49 -11.51 8.94
N PRO A 336 27.61 -10.84 9.28
CA PRO A 336 27.90 -9.45 8.88
C PRO A 336 28.17 -9.28 7.38
N ASN A 337 28.37 -10.36 6.62
CA ASN A 337 28.51 -10.30 5.17
C ASN A 337 27.15 -10.10 4.48
N ASN A 338 26.07 -10.49 5.15
CA ASN A 338 24.73 -10.29 4.64
C ASN A 338 24.25 -8.85 4.82
N LYS A 339 23.22 -8.48 4.08
CA LYS A 339 22.61 -7.14 4.16
C LYS A 339 21.09 -7.24 4.11
N MET A 340 20.42 -6.39 4.89
CA MET A 340 19.02 -6.06 4.72
C MET A 340 18.88 -4.71 4.04
N ILE A 341 18.00 -4.62 3.06
CA ILE A 341 17.66 -3.37 2.38
C ILE A 341 16.19 -3.06 2.60
N ILE A 342 15.90 -2.03 3.37
CA ILE A 342 14.56 -1.52 3.64
C ILE A 342 14.18 -0.53 2.54
N VAL A 343 13.08 -0.79 1.82
CA VAL A 343 12.66 0.00 0.65
C VAL A 343 11.24 0.57 0.76
N GLY A 344 10.56 0.35 1.89
CA GLY A 344 9.17 0.77 2.10
C GLY A 344 8.98 1.49 3.43
N TYR A 345 7.76 2.00 3.63
CA TYR A 345 7.34 2.59 4.89
C TYR A 345 7.48 1.59 6.05
N GLN A 346 7.94 2.09 7.19
CA GLN A 346 8.05 1.33 8.42
C GLN A 346 7.25 2.04 9.53
N ALA A 347 6.16 1.42 9.97
CA ALA A 347 5.32 1.99 11.02
C ALA A 347 6.05 1.97 12.37
N VAL A 348 5.77 2.97 13.21
CA VAL A 348 6.27 3.03 14.58
C VAL A 348 5.87 1.76 15.34
N GLY A 349 6.78 1.22 16.17
CA GLY A 349 6.57 -0.02 16.92
C GLY A 349 6.71 -1.29 16.10
N THR A 350 7.29 -1.23 14.91
CA THR A 350 7.61 -2.43 14.11
C THR A 350 9.11 -2.75 14.15
N PRO A 351 9.49 -4.05 14.09
CA PRO A 351 10.91 -4.43 14.04
C PRO A 351 11.65 -3.81 12.86
N GLY A 352 10.97 -3.62 11.73
CA GLY A 352 11.56 -2.94 10.58
C GLY A 352 11.88 -1.47 10.86
N ARG A 353 11.04 -0.77 11.63
CA ARG A 353 11.29 0.62 12.07
C ARG A 353 12.44 0.68 13.07
N GLU A 354 12.50 -0.22 14.04
CA GLU A 354 13.61 -0.28 14.99
C GLU A 354 14.96 -0.48 14.29
N LEU A 355 15.02 -1.38 13.28
CA LEU A 355 16.22 -1.61 12.47
C LEU A 355 16.59 -0.39 11.62
N GLN A 356 15.61 0.29 11.05
CA GLN A 356 15.77 1.51 10.27
C GLN A 356 16.36 2.64 11.14
N ASP A 357 15.92 2.72 12.40
CA ASP A 357 16.41 3.70 13.39
C ASP A 357 17.76 3.28 14.03
N GLY A 358 18.35 2.14 13.61
CA GLY A 358 19.69 1.71 13.98
C GLY A 358 19.78 0.68 15.12
N ALA A 359 18.64 0.10 15.56
CA ALA A 359 18.68 -0.97 16.55
C ALA A 359 19.48 -2.19 16.04
N ARG A 360 20.22 -2.83 16.94
CA ARG A 360 20.99 -4.05 16.68
C ARG A 360 20.45 -5.27 17.40
N GLU A 361 19.42 -5.08 18.19
CA GLU A 361 18.66 -6.15 18.83
C GLU A 361 17.17 -5.86 18.64
N VAL A 362 16.44 -6.76 18.01
CA VAL A 362 15.02 -6.61 17.75
C VAL A 362 14.25 -7.87 18.11
N GLN A 363 13.04 -7.72 18.59
CA GLN A 363 12.11 -8.83 18.78
C GLN A 363 11.41 -9.12 17.46
N ILE A 364 11.55 -10.33 16.93
CA ILE A 364 10.99 -10.74 15.65
C ILE A 364 10.03 -11.91 15.86
N GLY A 365 8.78 -11.74 15.39
CA GLY A 365 7.71 -12.74 15.58
C GLY A 365 7.38 -12.93 17.06
N ASP A 366 6.96 -14.16 17.41
CA ASP A 366 6.58 -14.53 18.78
C ASP A 366 7.78 -14.94 19.66
N ALA A 367 9.01 -14.58 19.26
CA ALA A 367 10.22 -14.93 20.00
C ALA A 367 10.19 -14.30 21.41
N LYS A 368 10.54 -15.09 22.44
CA LYS A 368 10.63 -14.60 23.81
C LYS A 368 11.86 -13.71 24.08
N SER A 369 12.86 -13.73 23.20
CA SER A 369 14.11 -12.98 23.31
C SER A 369 14.35 -12.16 22.06
N LYS A 370 15.07 -11.04 22.23
CA LYS A 370 15.56 -10.25 21.11
C LYS A 370 16.60 -11.04 20.31
N MET A 371 16.63 -10.78 19.01
CA MET A 371 17.60 -11.33 18.06
C MET A 371 18.73 -10.33 17.86
N ASP A 372 19.99 -10.79 17.96
CA ASP A 372 21.18 -10.00 17.61
C ASP A 372 21.30 -9.87 16.08
N ILE A 373 21.38 -8.64 15.60
CA ILE A 373 21.44 -8.28 14.18
C ILE A 373 22.84 -7.81 13.82
N ARG A 374 23.61 -8.70 13.20
CA ARG A 374 24.97 -8.42 12.73
C ARG A 374 25.04 -8.05 11.26
N LEU A 375 24.05 -8.48 10.47
CA LEU A 375 23.94 -8.05 9.07
C LEU A 375 23.89 -6.52 8.96
N LYS A 376 24.34 -6.00 7.82
CA LYS A 376 24.24 -4.58 7.51
C LYS A 376 22.79 -4.22 7.21
N VAL A 377 22.35 -3.02 7.59
CA VAL A 377 21.00 -2.50 7.29
C VAL A 377 21.16 -1.19 6.55
N ASP A 378 20.65 -1.16 5.32
CA ASP A 378 20.52 0.04 4.50
C ASP A 378 19.04 0.37 4.31
N SER A 379 18.71 1.66 4.18
CA SER A 379 17.35 2.12 3.92
C SER A 379 17.33 3.09 2.76
N PHE A 380 16.38 2.87 1.81
CA PHE A 380 16.22 3.70 0.62
C PHE A 380 14.77 4.14 0.46
N HIS A 381 14.57 5.44 0.30
CA HIS A 381 13.24 6.02 0.11
C HIS A 381 12.75 5.80 -1.34
N LEU A 382 12.18 4.63 -1.57
CA LEU A 382 11.48 4.27 -2.81
C LEU A 382 9.97 4.18 -2.52
N SER A 383 9.37 5.26 -1.99
CA SER A 383 7.96 5.27 -1.61
C SER A 383 7.04 5.35 -2.82
N ALA A 384 5.86 4.71 -2.71
CA ALA A 384 4.74 4.86 -3.63
C ALA A 384 3.69 5.86 -3.12
N HIS A 385 4.00 6.63 -2.07
CA HIS A 385 3.20 7.76 -1.61
C HIS A 385 3.79 9.08 -2.08
N ALA A 386 2.95 10.08 -2.14
CA ALA A 386 3.39 11.45 -2.33
C ALA A 386 4.19 11.95 -1.12
N ASP A 387 5.29 12.65 -1.37
CA ASP A 387 5.98 13.43 -0.36
C ASP A 387 5.28 14.78 -0.12
N ARG A 388 5.67 15.50 0.92
CA ARG A 388 5.05 16.79 1.26
C ARG A 388 4.96 17.77 0.09
N PRO A 389 6.02 18.03 -0.72
CA PRO A 389 5.93 18.89 -1.90
C PRO A 389 4.86 18.43 -2.90
N GLN A 390 4.70 17.12 -3.08
CA GLN A 390 3.70 16.56 -3.98
C GLN A 390 2.29 16.72 -3.41
N LEU A 391 2.06 16.46 -2.11
CA LEU A 391 0.77 16.69 -1.46
C LEU A 391 0.33 18.15 -1.60
N LEU A 392 1.23 19.10 -1.34
CA LEU A 392 0.97 20.52 -1.54
C LEU A 392 0.68 20.87 -3.00
N LYS A 393 1.40 20.25 -3.95
CA LYS A 393 1.14 20.40 -5.38
C LYS A 393 -0.23 19.86 -5.79
N LEU A 394 -0.63 18.71 -5.25
CA LEU A 394 -1.94 18.09 -5.55
C LEU A 394 -3.08 19.04 -5.21
N VAL A 395 -3.04 19.65 -4.02
CA VAL A 395 -4.04 20.62 -3.57
C VAL A 395 -4.23 21.76 -4.58
N THR A 396 -3.14 22.27 -5.17
CA THR A 396 -3.23 23.35 -6.17
C THR A 396 -3.80 22.92 -7.53
N LYS A 397 -3.92 21.61 -7.79
CA LYS A 397 -4.47 21.07 -9.02
C LYS A 397 -5.99 20.93 -9.00
N VAL A 398 -6.62 21.02 -7.83
CA VAL A 398 -8.08 20.87 -7.68
C VAL A 398 -8.77 22.22 -7.78
N LYS A 399 -9.58 22.40 -8.84
CA LYS A 399 -10.34 23.63 -9.06
C LYS A 399 -11.49 23.74 -8.05
N GLY A 400 -11.67 24.93 -7.47
CA GLY A 400 -12.78 25.22 -6.57
C GLY A 400 -12.61 24.69 -5.14
N LEU A 401 -11.45 24.13 -4.80
CA LEU A 401 -11.18 23.57 -3.48
C LEU A 401 -11.23 24.63 -2.38
N LYS A 402 -11.99 24.35 -1.33
CA LYS A 402 -12.15 25.22 -0.16
C LYS A 402 -11.76 24.50 1.12
N THR A 403 -12.26 23.29 1.32
CA THR A 403 -12.08 22.50 2.55
C THR A 403 -11.16 21.29 2.30
N ILE A 404 -10.23 21.05 3.22
CA ILE A 404 -9.31 19.90 3.17
C ILE A 404 -9.35 19.19 4.51
N PHE A 405 -9.76 17.92 4.49
CA PHE A 405 -9.60 17.00 5.62
C PHE A 405 -8.27 16.26 5.47
N ILE A 406 -7.40 16.40 6.46
CA ILE A 406 -6.08 15.76 6.48
C ILE A 406 -6.21 14.45 7.24
N ASP A 407 -6.05 13.36 6.53
CA ASP A 407 -6.31 12.00 7.01
C ASP A 407 -5.06 11.11 6.79
N HIS A 408 -5.09 9.87 7.26
CA HIS A 408 -4.13 8.82 6.97
C HIS A 408 -2.66 9.27 7.09
N GLY A 409 -2.26 9.66 8.30
CA GLY A 409 -0.88 10.05 8.62
C GLY A 409 -0.63 10.13 10.12
N GLU A 410 0.62 9.97 10.51
CA GLU A 410 1.04 10.14 11.90
C GLU A 410 0.66 11.55 12.40
N GLU A 411 0.18 11.66 13.63
CA GLU A 411 -0.37 12.89 14.22
C GLU A 411 0.56 14.11 14.01
N THR A 412 1.87 13.93 14.24
CA THR A 412 2.86 15.00 14.08
C THR A 412 2.92 15.50 12.64
N LYS A 413 2.97 14.57 11.67
CA LYS A 413 3.05 14.90 10.24
C LYS A 413 1.77 15.54 9.73
N SER A 414 0.62 15.02 10.14
CA SER A 414 -0.68 15.61 9.82
C SER A 414 -0.82 17.05 10.35
N LYS A 415 -0.39 17.28 11.60
CA LYS A 415 -0.35 18.63 12.19
C LYS A 415 0.57 19.59 11.44
N GLU A 416 1.75 19.15 11.04
CA GLU A 416 2.69 19.97 10.28
C GLU A 416 2.16 20.34 8.89
N LEU A 417 1.46 19.41 8.22
CA LEU A 417 0.81 19.65 6.94
C LEU A 417 -0.36 20.63 7.11
N HIS A 418 -1.18 20.42 8.13
CA HIS A 418 -2.29 21.31 8.50
C HIS A 418 -1.84 22.74 8.72
N GLU A 419 -0.77 22.99 9.50
CA GLU A 419 -0.23 24.32 9.75
C GLU A 419 0.16 25.08 8.47
N THR A 420 0.48 24.36 7.41
CA THR A 420 0.76 24.96 6.11
C THR A 420 -0.52 25.22 5.32
N LEU A 421 -1.43 24.24 5.25
CA LEU A 421 -2.63 24.32 4.43
C LEU A 421 -3.67 25.31 4.99
N LYS A 422 -3.81 25.43 6.32
CA LYS A 422 -4.76 26.36 6.96
C LYS A 422 -4.52 27.84 6.63
N LYS A 423 -3.38 28.17 6.05
CA LYS A 423 -3.09 29.54 5.61
C LYS A 423 -3.88 29.96 4.36
N SER A 424 -4.35 28.99 3.58
CA SER A 424 -5.00 29.22 2.29
C SER A 424 -6.32 28.47 2.11
N TYR A 425 -6.61 27.47 2.96
CA TYR A 425 -7.77 26.61 2.89
C TYR A 425 -8.40 26.45 4.27
N ASP A 426 -9.68 26.07 4.31
CA ASP A 426 -10.30 25.50 5.52
C ASP A 426 -9.75 24.08 5.72
N ALA A 427 -8.52 23.99 6.23
CA ALA A 427 -7.87 22.73 6.52
C ALA A 427 -8.29 22.22 7.90
N ARG A 428 -8.67 20.94 7.99
CA ARG A 428 -9.19 20.31 9.20
C ARG A 428 -8.44 19.03 9.51
N LEU A 429 -8.15 18.81 10.79
CA LEU A 429 -7.71 17.53 11.34
C LEU A 429 -8.95 16.82 11.91
N PRO A 430 -9.47 15.80 11.23
CA PRO A 430 -10.69 15.17 11.69
C PRO A 430 -10.46 14.40 13.00
N ALA A 431 -11.51 14.38 13.85
CA ALA A 431 -11.58 13.49 15.01
C ALA A 431 -12.44 12.28 14.66
N LEU A 432 -12.09 11.12 15.26
CA LEU A 432 -12.84 9.89 15.08
C LEU A 432 -14.31 10.06 15.51
N SER A 433 -15.21 9.45 14.75
CA SER A 433 -16.66 9.41 15.00
C SER A 433 -17.35 10.78 15.08
N THR A 434 -16.68 11.83 14.61
CA THR A 434 -17.22 13.20 14.56
C THR A 434 -17.67 13.52 13.14
N PRO A 435 -18.93 13.92 12.91
CA PRO A 435 -19.42 14.31 11.60
C PRO A 435 -19.00 15.74 11.23
N TYR A 436 -18.66 15.96 9.98
CA TYR A 436 -18.29 17.25 9.40
C TYR A 436 -19.12 17.52 8.15
N GLU A 437 -19.61 18.75 7.99
CA GLU A 437 -20.21 19.20 6.74
C GLU A 437 -19.11 19.57 5.71
N VAL A 438 -19.39 19.23 4.44
CA VAL A 438 -18.53 19.48 3.28
C VAL A 438 -18.90 20.81 2.62
#